data_05b022f4a07395ff2675259acd87e20b
#
_entry.id   05b022f4a07395ff2675259acd87e20b
#
_cell.length_a   1.000
_cell.length_b   1.000
_cell.length_c   1.000
_cell.angle_alpha   90.00
_cell.angle_beta   90.00
_cell.angle_gamma   90.00
#
_symmetry.space_group_name_H-M   'P 1'
#
loop_
_entity.id
_entity.type
_entity.pdbx_description
1 polymer ?
#
loop_
_entity_poly.entity_id
_entity_poly.type
_entity_poly.pdbx_seq_one_letter_code
_entity_poly.pdbx_strand_id
1 'polypeptide(L)'
;MQSYFQTEVEKRVAERTDHTVSFVEGYSGSIVKVTEVLEGVQDGIIDIGGMCMCFEASNLPLHAFQVMLPFGTMDPTVSLKTAQDVYAQVPYLQNVFEEKFNQKLLSRIADGGYNLGTSFAWENLEDLQGQKIAGAGLNLNWLEYGRVTPVQSSLATAYTEMKTNVYEGWIMFPSAWVNLKLHEPGPFYTLIGFGSITWHGLTMNLESFNELPADVQEIIVEVGKDFEEQTGIVNKDRYAKDVDTLRELITVNEIDPAVREDWANSLADWPQKMADELDAQGLPASEVLTLTIEAAEKNGYEWPVRYDIQ
;
A
#
# COMPACT_ATOMS: atom_id res chain seq x y z
N MET A 1 -13.61 6.85 5.40
CA MET A 1 -12.29 7.17 6.01
C MET A 1 -11.84 8.60 5.75
N GLN A 2 -11.89 9.11 4.52
CA GLN A 2 -11.50 10.51 4.22
C GLN A 2 -12.26 11.54 5.08
N SER A 3 -13.55 11.33 5.29
CA SER A 3 -14.36 12.15 6.18
C SER A 3 -13.87 12.19 7.65
N TYR A 4 -13.17 11.15 8.14
CA TYR A 4 -12.67 11.14 9.51
C TYR A 4 -11.64 12.26 9.75
N PHE A 5 -10.61 12.35 8.90
CA PHE A 5 -9.57 13.36 9.05
C PHE A 5 -10.16 14.77 9.04
N GLN A 6 -10.97 15.09 8.04
CA GLN A 6 -11.61 16.41 7.92
C GLN A 6 -12.50 16.71 9.13
N THR A 7 -13.40 15.79 9.47
CA THR A 7 -14.35 15.98 10.58
C THR A 7 -13.62 16.17 11.92
N GLU A 8 -12.56 15.38 12.20
CA GLU A 8 -11.83 15.52 13.45
C GLU A 8 -10.96 16.79 13.50
N VAL A 9 -10.38 17.23 12.38
CA VAL A 9 -9.68 18.51 12.32
C VAL A 9 -10.65 19.67 12.58
N GLU A 10 -11.76 19.73 11.83
CA GLU A 10 -12.77 20.79 12.00
C GLU A 10 -13.29 20.85 13.44
N LYS A 11 -13.62 19.69 14.01
CA LYS A 11 -14.13 19.56 15.37
C LYS A 11 -13.12 20.03 16.40
N ARG A 12 -11.87 19.47 16.38
CA ARG A 12 -10.85 19.78 17.39
C ARG A 12 -10.37 21.23 17.31
N VAL A 13 -10.29 21.81 16.09
CA VAL A 13 -9.99 23.22 15.92
C VAL A 13 -11.07 24.08 16.56
N ALA A 14 -12.35 23.82 16.29
CA ALA A 14 -13.45 24.57 16.86
C ALA A 14 -13.57 24.41 18.40
N GLU A 15 -13.19 23.25 18.95
CA GLU A 15 -13.26 22.97 20.40
C GLU A 15 -12.06 23.52 21.18
N ARG A 16 -10.88 23.65 20.55
CA ARG A 16 -9.61 23.88 21.26
C ARG A 16 -8.94 25.21 20.89
N THR A 17 -9.46 25.93 19.90
CA THR A 17 -8.88 27.20 19.41
C THR A 17 -9.97 28.22 19.10
N ASP A 18 -9.58 29.45 18.82
CA ASP A 18 -10.48 30.53 18.33
C ASP A 18 -10.58 30.54 16.79
N HIS A 19 -10.05 29.49 16.13
CA HIS A 19 -10.02 29.39 14.67
C HIS A 19 -11.16 28.52 14.14
N THR A 20 -11.41 28.63 12.83
CA THR A 20 -12.31 27.76 12.09
C THR A 20 -11.59 27.25 10.85
N VAL A 21 -11.65 25.94 10.63
CA VAL A 21 -11.12 25.27 9.43
C VAL A 21 -12.30 24.67 8.68
N SER A 22 -12.26 24.72 7.36
CA SER A 22 -13.20 24.02 6.48
C SER A 22 -12.44 23.47 5.27
N PHE A 23 -12.91 22.35 4.74
CA PHE A 23 -12.28 21.69 3.60
C PHE A 23 -13.10 21.88 2.33
N VAL A 24 -12.43 22.22 1.22
CA VAL A 24 -13.00 22.18 -0.13
C VAL A 24 -12.56 20.89 -0.78
N GLU A 25 -13.51 20.01 -1.06
CA GLU A 25 -13.22 18.66 -1.55
C GLU A 25 -13.05 18.62 -3.07
N GLY A 26 -12.00 17.88 -3.50
CA GLY A 26 -11.72 17.62 -4.91
C GLY A 26 -11.35 16.14 -5.11
N TYR A 27 -12.36 15.25 -5.14
CA TYR A 27 -12.15 13.81 -5.28
C TYR A 27 -12.19 13.31 -6.73
N SER A 28 -11.78 12.06 -6.91
CA SER A 28 -11.88 11.32 -8.18
C SER A 28 -11.17 12.00 -9.36
N GLY A 29 -10.07 12.68 -9.08
CA GLY A 29 -9.28 13.34 -10.12
C GLY A 29 -9.88 14.62 -10.67
N SER A 30 -10.82 15.26 -9.94
CA SER A 30 -11.49 16.48 -10.36
C SER A 30 -10.56 17.72 -10.39
N ILE A 31 -9.48 17.71 -9.60
CA ILE A 31 -8.48 18.79 -9.55
C ILE A 31 -7.14 18.27 -10.08
N VAL A 32 -6.61 17.19 -9.49
CA VAL A 32 -5.37 16.53 -9.93
C VAL A 32 -5.63 15.03 -10.11
N LYS A 33 -4.97 14.39 -11.07
CA LYS A 33 -5.08 12.94 -11.28
C LYS A 33 -4.33 12.19 -10.19
N VAL A 34 -4.69 10.91 -9.98
CA VAL A 34 -4.06 10.05 -8.95
C VAL A 34 -2.55 9.91 -9.10
N THR A 35 -2.03 10.01 -10.33
CA THR A 35 -0.60 9.95 -10.66
C THR A 35 0.09 11.32 -10.65
N GLU A 36 -0.59 12.38 -10.27
CA GLU A 36 -0.10 13.76 -10.28
C GLU A 36 -0.29 14.42 -8.89
N VAL A 37 -0.62 13.61 -7.86
CA VAL A 37 -0.93 14.16 -6.51
C VAL A 37 0.34 14.69 -5.84
N LEU A 38 1.49 14.05 -6.01
CA LEU A 38 2.75 14.51 -5.43
C LEU A 38 3.08 15.91 -5.92
N GLU A 39 3.07 16.12 -7.23
CA GLU A 39 3.33 17.44 -7.85
C GLU A 39 2.22 18.44 -7.52
N GLY A 40 0.96 17.99 -7.51
CA GLY A 40 -0.19 18.85 -7.22
C GLY A 40 -0.15 19.44 -5.81
N VAL A 41 0.32 18.68 -4.81
CA VAL A 41 0.55 19.17 -3.45
C VAL A 41 1.82 20.02 -3.39
N GLN A 42 2.91 19.58 -4.05
CA GLN A 42 4.17 20.32 -4.09
C GLN A 42 3.97 21.74 -4.62
N ASP A 43 3.22 21.88 -5.71
CA ASP A 43 2.98 23.16 -6.40
C ASP A 43 1.84 24.00 -5.77
N GLY A 44 1.20 23.50 -4.70
CA GLY A 44 0.08 24.19 -4.04
C GLY A 44 -1.21 24.25 -4.88
N ILE A 45 -1.36 23.36 -5.87
CA ILE A 45 -2.63 23.23 -6.63
C ILE A 45 -3.72 22.68 -5.71
N ILE A 46 -3.34 21.82 -4.78
CA ILE A 46 -4.14 21.33 -3.66
C ILE A 46 -3.32 21.42 -2.38
N ASP A 47 -3.95 21.83 -1.28
CA ASP A 47 -3.26 21.93 0.01
C ASP A 47 -2.96 20.57 0.63
N ILE A 48 -3.88 19.60 0.50
CA ILE A 48 -3.76 18.25 1.07
C ILE A 48 -4.09 17.23 -0.01
N GLY A 49 -3.22 16.22 -0.14
CA GLY A 49 -3.37 15.13 -1.10
C GLY A 49 -3.23 13.76 -0.45
N GLY A 50 -4.13 12.84 -0.83
CA GLY A 50 -3.96 11.42 -0.56
C GLY A 50 -3.34 10.73 -1.77
N MET A 51 -2.16 10.10 -1.61
CA MET A 51 -1.44 9.47 -2.71
C MET A 51 -1.10 8.01 -2.43
N CYS A 52 -0.85 7.23 -3.49
CA CYS A 52 -0.11 5.98 -3.41
C CYS A 52 1.34 6.22 -3.84
N MET A 53 2.29 5.96 -2.96
CA MET A 53 3.72 5.98 -3.27
C MET A 53 4.08 4.91 -4.32
N CYS A 54 3.18 3.97 -4.58
CA CYS A 54 3.29 2.98 -5.64
C CYS A 54 3.40 3.60 -7.06
N PHE A 55 2.87 4.81 -7.26
CA PHE A 55 2.97 5.54 -8.51
C PHE A 55 4.20 6.44 -8.57
N GLU A 56 4.92 6.60 -7.47
CA GLU A 56 6.06 7.51 -7.29
C GLU A 56 7.41 6.76 -7.23
N ALA A 57 7.53 5.63 -7.94
CA ALA A 57 8.73 4.80 -7.89
C ALA A 57 10.03 5.54 -8.26
N SER A 58 9.95 6.62 -9.07
CA SER A 58 11.10 7.45 -9.43
C SER A 58 11.41 8.53 -8.39
N ASN A 59 10.38 9.10 -7.77
CA ASN A 59 10.49 10.22 -6.82
C ASN A 59 10.67 9.72 -5.38
N LEU A 60 9.97 8.65 -5.03
CA LEU A 60 9.92 8.05 -3.69
C LEU A 60 10.23 6.54 -3.72
N PRO A 61 11.37 6.11 -4.34
CA PRO A 61 11.64 4.69 -4.62
C PRO A 61 11.69 3.82 -3.37
N LEU A 62 12.13 4.39 -2.24
CA LEU A 62 12.27 3.65 -0.98
C LEU A 62 10.99 3.60 -0.14
N HIS A 63 9.95 4.40 -0.47
CA HIS A 63 8.72 4.48 0.36
C HIS A 63 7.75 3.32 0.14
N ALA A 64 8.01 2.49 -0.87
CA ALA A 64 7.32 1.22 -1.09
C ALA A 64 8.12 0.02 -0.54
N PHE A 65 8.97 0.22 0.47
CA PHE A 65 9.92 -0.79 0.96
C PHE A 65 9.27 -2.13 1.36
N GLN A 66 8.06 -2.13 1.91
CA GLN A 66 7.37 -3.38 2.25
C GLN A 66 7.01 -4.24 1.03
N VAL A 67 6.82 -3.62 -0.15
CA VAL A 67 6.61 -4.38 -1.40
C VAL A 67 7.86 -5.19 -1.77
N MET A 68 9.04 -4.70 -1.41
CA MET A 68 10.32 -5.36 -1.67
C MET A 68 10.53 -6.58 -0.78
N LEU A 69 9.69 -6.78 0.23
CA LEU A 69 9.68 -7.91 1.15
C LEU A 69 8.34 -8.66 1.04
N PRO A 70 8.09 -9.40 -0.06
CA PRO A 70 6.83 -10.11 -0.26
C PRO A 70 6.59 -11.15 0.83
N PHE A 71 5.33 -11.60 0.94
CA PHE A 71 4.87 -12.51 1.99
C PHE A 71 5.00 -11.94 3.42
N GLY A 72 4.91 -10.62 3.55
CA GLY A 72 4.80 -9.93 4.83
C GLY A 72 3.45 -10.17 5.52
N THR A 73 3.26 -9.49 6.64
CA THR A 73 2.02 -9.63 7.42
C THR A 73 0.77 -9.27 6.61
N MET A 74 -0.30 -10.05 6.79
CA MET A 74 -1.62 -9.74 6.21
C MET A 74 -2.46 -8.81 7.10
N ASP A 75 -1.97 -8.47 8.29
CA ASP A 75 -2.63 -7.57 9.24
C ASP A 75 -2.22 -6.12 8.98
N PRO A 76 -3.12 -5.23 8.49
CA PRO A 76 -2.80 -3.83 8.24
C PRO A 76 -2.31 -3.07 9.47
N THR A 77 -2.73 -3.48 10.68
CA THR A 77 -2.27 -2.84 11.92
C THR A 77 -0.82 -3.18 12.24
N VAL A 78 -0.41 -4.42 11.96
CA VAL A 78 0.99 -4.88 12.11
C VAL A 78 1.87 -4.28 11.02
N SER A 79 1.39 -4.25 9.76
CA SER A 79 2.09 -3.60 8.64
C SER A 79 2.36 -2.12 8.93
N LEU A 80 1.33 -1.40 9.38
CA LEU A 80 1.43 0.02 9.75
C LEU A 80 2.43 0.25 10.89
N LYS A 81 2.33 -0.56 11.96
CA LYS A 81 3.23 -0.45 13.10
C LYS A 81 4.68 -0.75 12.71
N THR A 82 4.89 -1.72 11.84
CA THR A 82 6.20 -2.01 11.28
C THR A 82 6.73 -0.80 10.51
N ALA A 83 5.91 -0.18 9.66
CA ALA A 83 6.32 1.04 8.96
C ALA A 83 6.62 2.19 9.92
N GLN A 84 5.83 2.40 10.97
CA GLN A 84 6.08 3.42 11.99
C GLN A 84 7.44 3.21 12.67
N ASP A 85 7.76 1.96 13.06
CA ASP A 85 9.04 1.63 13.69
C ASP A 85 10.23 1.91 12.76
N VAL A 86 10.09 1.67 11.44
CA VAL A 86 11.13 1.96 10.43
C VAL A 86 11.28 3.46 10.19
N TYR A 87 10.18 4.19 9.98
CA TYR A 87 10.23 5.66 9.81
C TYR A 87 10.83 6.39 11.01
N ALA A 88 10.62 5.87 12.23
CA ALA A 88 11.21 6.45 13.44
C ALA A 88 12.74 6.27 13.50
N GLN A 89 13.29 5.26 12.83
CA GLN A 89 14.72 4.95 12.84
C GLN A 89 15.46 5.49 11.61
N VAL A 90 14.75 5.71 10.49
CA VAL A 90 15.33 6.19 9.23
C VAL A 90 14.74 7.57 8.88
N PRO A 91 15.31 8.68 9.36
CA PRO A 91 14.78 10.03 9.15
C PRO A 91 14.61 10.42 7.68
N TYR A 92 15.39 9.84 6.77
CA TYR A 92 15.27 10.06 5.33
C TYR A 92 13.82 9.85 4.84
N LEU A 93 13.14 8.81 5.31
CA LEU A 93 11.77 8.47 4.86
C LEU A 93 10.74 9.57 5.17
N GLN A 94 10.95 10.32 6.26
CA GLN A 94 10.10 11.45 6.61
C GLN A 94 10.57 12.74 5.96
N ASN A 95 11.89 13.00 6.04
CA ASN A 95 12.48 14.29 5.68
C ASN A 95 12.41 14.57 4.17
N VAL A 96 12.47 13.55 3.32
CA VAL A 96 12.44 13.71 1.85
C VAL A 96 11.18 14.47 1.38
N PHE A 97 10.06 14.33 2.07
CA PHE A 97 8.84 15.05 1.73
C PHE A 97 9.00 16.56 1.93
N GLU A 98 9.62 16.99 3.03
CA GLU A 98 9.87 18.41 3.31
C GLU A 98 11.03 18.96 2.45
N GLU A 99 12.11 18.19 2.34
CA GLU A 99 13.35 18.64 1.69
C GLU A 99 13.28 18.70 0.16
N LYS A 100 12.56 17.76 -0.48
CA LYS A 100 12.49 17.65 -1.94
C LYS A 100 11.16 18.00 -2.54
N PHE A 101 10.07 17.80 -1.81
CA PHE A 101 8.72 17.89 -2.37
C PHE A 101 7.87 18.99 -1.73
N ASN A 102 8.44 19.84 -0.87
CA ASN A 102 7.69 20.92 -0.22
C ASN A 102 6.39 20.41 0.45
N GLN A 103 6.45 19.24 1.11
CA GLN A 103 5.27 18.60 1.71
C GLN A 103 5.57 18.11 3.11
N LYS A 104 4.56 18.14 3.95
CA LYS A 104 4.54 17.48 5.25
C LYS A 104 3.76 16.17 5.17
N LEU A 105 4.41 15.05 5.48
CA LEU A 105 3.72 13.76 5.61
C LEU A 105 2.92 13.76 6.91
N LEU A 106 1.60 13.69 6.80
CA LEU A 106 0.66 13.73 7.94
C LEU A 106 0.30 12.34 8.43
N SER A 107 0.14 11.37 7.53
CA SER A 107 -0.19 9.99 7.89
C SER A 107 0.25 8.99 6.82
N ARG A 108 0.46 7.76 7.25
CA ARG A 108 0.68 6.57 6.41
C ARG A 108 -0.53 5.67 6.48
N ILE A 109 -0.81 4.95 5.43
CA ILE A 109 -1.99 4.11 5.33
C ILE A 109 -1.57 2.74 4.79
N ALA A 110 -1.90 1.69 5.54
CA ALA A 110 -1.69 0.31 5.10
C ALA A 110 -2.92 -0.19 4.34
N ASP A 111 -2.68 -0.84 3.20
CA ASP A 111 -3.72 -1.54 2.45
C ASP A 111 -4.19 -2.81 3.17
N GLY A 112 -5.31 -3.35 2.72
CA GLY A 112 -5.65 -4.75 2.98
C GLY A 112 -4.63 -5.69 2.30
N GLY A 113 -4.48 -6.91 2.84
CA GLY A 113 -3.50 -7.86 2.32
C GLY A 113 -3.78 -8.31 0.88
N TYR A 114 -2.73 -8.46 0.10
CA TYR A 114 -2.78 -8.86 -1.30
C TYR A 114 -2.85 -10.38 -1.46
N ASN A 115 -3.69 -10.82 -2.38
CA ASN A 115 -3.93 -12.22 -2.75
C ASN A 115 -4.07 -12.34 -4.27
N LEU A 116 -4.42 -13.52 -4.78
CA LEU A 116 -4.57 -13.74 -6.22
C LEU A 116 -6.00 -14.19 -6.56
N GLY A 117 -6.68 -13.40 -7.38
CA GLY A 117 -7.91 -13.81 -8.02
C GLY A 117 -7.67 -14.24 -9.48
N THR A 118 -8.35 -15.30 -9.95
CA THR A 118 -8.18 -15.89 -11.27
C THR A 118 -9.49 -16.29 -11.93
N SER A 119 -9.48 -16.39 -13.27
CA SER A 119 -10.58 -16.94 -14.06
C SER A 119 -10.58 -18.47 -14.13
N PHE A 120 -9.56 -19.12 -13.61
CA PHE A 120 -9.34 -20.57 -13.60
C PHE A 120 -8.93 -21.05 -12.20
N ALA A 121 -9.20 -22.33 -11.90
CA ALA A 121 -8.73 -22.99 -10.70
C ALA A 121 -7.24 -23.38 -10.85
N TRP A 122 -6.49 -23.28 -9.75
CA TRP A 122 -5.09 -23.69 -9.68
C TRP A 122 -4.76 -24.20 -8.27
N GLU A 123 -3.75 -25.06 -8.14
CA GLU A 123 -3.35 -25.67 -6.88
C GLU A 123 -1.85 -25.50 -6.59
N ASN A 124 -1.01 -25.36 -7.64
CA ASN A 124 0.44 -25.23 -7.53
C ASN A 124 1.00 -24.25 -8.56
N LEU A 125 2.29 -23.91 -8.46
CA LEU A 125 2.92 -22.90 -9.32
C LEU A 125 3.03 -23.34 -10.80
N GLU A 126 3.05 -24.64 -11.06
CA GLU A 126 3.05 -25.18 -12.43
C GLU A 126 1.76 -24.82 -13.16
N ASP A 127 0.61 -24.80 -12.47
CA ASP A 127 -0.68 -24.43 -13.05
C ASP A 127 -0.72 -22.96 -13.46
N LEU A 128 0.10 -22.12 -12.86
CA LEU A 128 0.23 -20.69 -13.17
C LEU A 128 1.19 -20.43 -14.34
N GLN A 129 2.00 -21.42 -14.73
CA GLN A 129 3.03 -21.21 -15.74
C GLN A 129 2.46 -20.73 -17.07
N GLY A 130 2.96 -19.57 -17.53
CA GLY A 130 2.55 -18.96 -18.78
C GLY A 130 1.19 -18.24 -18.74
N GLN A 131 0.46 -18.30 -17.63
CA GLN A 131 -0.76 -17.52 -17.43
C GLN A 131 -0.41 -16.04 -17.34
N LYS A 132 -1.25 -15.18 -17.88
CA LYS A 132 -1.10 -13.74 -17.77
C LYS A 132 -1.79 -13.27 -16.49
N ILE A 133 -1.03 -12.74 -15.56
CA ILE A 133 -1.53 -12.26 -14.29
C ILE A 133 -1.22 -10.78 -14.16
N ALA A 134 -2.23 -9.98 -13.86
CA ALA A 134 -2.06 -8.55 -13.71
C ALA A 134 -1.57 -8.17 -12.30
N GLY A 135 -0.88 -7.03 -12.26
CA GLY A 135 -0.46 -6.32 -11.07
C GLY A 135 -0.34 -4.83 -11.37
N ALA A 136 0.11 -4.05 -10.39
CA ALA A 136 0.35 -2.63 -10.54
C ALA A 136 1.63 -2.20 -9.83
N GLY A 137 2.52 -1.52 -10.54
CA GLY A 137 3.79 -1.05 -9.97
C GLY A 137 4.71 -2.20 -9.55
N LEU A 138 5.36 -2.03 -8.39
CA LEU A 138 6.40 -2.95 -7.92
C LEU A 138 5.90 -4.36 -7.58
N ASN A 139 4.60 -4.57 -7.32
CA ASN A 139 4.08 -5.90 -7.02
C ASN A 139 4.07 -6.84 -8.25
N LEU A 140 4.28 -6.32 -9.46
CA LEU A 140 4.51 -7.13 -10.65
C LEU A 140 5.73 -8.05 -10.51
N ASN A 141 6.76 -7.61 -9.78
CA ASN A 141 7.96 -8.41 -9.56
C ASN A 141 7.66 -9.71 -8.79
N TRP A 142 6.63 -9.72 -7.94
CA TRP A 142 6.20 -10.95 -7.25
C TRP A 142 5.73 -12.03 -8.24
N LEU A 143 5.21 -11.59 -9.40
CA LEU A 143 4.71 -12.46 -10.46
C LEU A 143 5.81 -12.94 -11.39
N GLU A 144 6.83 -12.14 -11.68
CA GLU A 144 7.94 -12.54 -12.54
C GLU A 144 8.63 -13.79 -12.01
N TYR A 145 8.85 -13.84 -10.69
CA TYR A 145 9.44 -15.00 -10.02
C TYR A 145 8.43 -16.15 -9.76
N GLY A 146 7.12 -15.86 -9.86
CA GLY A 146 6.03 -16.83 -9.68
C GLY A 146 5.69 -17.67 -10.91
N ARG A 147 6.58 -17.73 -11.93
CA ARG A 147 6.39 -18.51 -13.18
C ARG A 147 5.23 -18.06 -14.07
N VAL A 148 4.65 -16.91 -13.81
CA VAL A 148 3.57 -16.30 -14.58
C VAL A 148 4.10 -15.24 -15.56
N THR A 149 3.27 -14.79 -16.49
CA THR A 149 3.54 -13.64 -17.36
C THR A 149 2.89 -12.40 -16.73
N PRO A 150 3.66 -11.46 -16.16
CA PRO A 150 3.09 -10.29 -15.52
C PRO A 150 2.52 -9.30 -16.54
N VAL A 151 1.39 -8.69 -16.20
CA VAL A 151 0.72 -7.67 -17.03
C VAL A 151 0.45 -6.44 -16.19
N GLN A 152 0.93 -5.27 -16.63
CA GLN A 152 0.60 -4.01 -15.97
C GLN A 152 -0.87 -3.67 -16.22
N SER A 153 -1.63 -3.39 -15.16
CA SER A 153 -3.04 -2.99 -15.24
C SER A 153 -3.37 -1.91 -14.21
N SER A 154 -4.61 -1.45 -14.22
CA SER A 154 -5.15 -0.45 -13.30
C SER A 154 -6.56 -0.81 -12.84
N LEU A 155 -6.96 -0.29 -11.68
CA LEU A 155 -8.32 -0.49 -11.15
C LEU A 155 -9.43 -0.03 -12.11
N ALA A 156 -9.14 1.01 -12.92
CA ALA A 156 -10.12 1.59 -13.84
C ALA A 156 -10.47 0.66 -15.02
N THR A 157 -9.54 -0.20 -15.45
CA THR A 157 -9.69 -1.07 -16.63
C THR A 157 -9.87 -2.54 -16.28
N ALA A 158 -9.59 -2.93 -15.04
CA ALA A 158 -9.47 -4.30 -14.58
C ALA A 158 -10.64 -5.22 -14.97
N TYR A 159 -11.89 -4.78 -14.72
CA TYR A 159 -13.05 -5.59 -15.03
C TYR A 159 -13.15 -5.90 -16.54
N THR A 160 -12.96 -4.86 -17.37
CA THR A 160 -13.05 -5.03 -18.82
C THR A 160 -11.92 -5.91 -19.35
N GLU A 161 -10.69 -5.70 -18.85
CA GLU A 161 -9.51 -6.46 -19.26
C GLU A 161 -9.62 -7.94 -18.90
N MET A 162 -10.05 -8.27 -17.67
CA MET A 162 -10.35 -9.66 -17.30
C MET A 162 -11.49 -10.24 -18.12
N LYS A 163 -12.58 -9.49 -18.32
CA LYS A 163 -13.74 -9.96 -19.07
C LYS A 163 -13.43 -10.27 -20.53
N THR A 164 -12.44 -9.56 -21.11
CA THR A 164 -12.00 -9.74 -22.50
C THR A 164 -10.75 -10.61 -22.63
N ASN A 165 -10.30 -11.26 -21.53
CA ASN A 165 -9.14 -12.16 -21.47
C ASN A 165 -7.84 -11.48 -21.92
N VAL A 166 -7.64 -10.20 -21.56
CA VAL A 166 -6.33 -9.56 -21.71
C VAL A 166 -5.34 -10.22 -20.74
N TYR A 167 -5.84 -10.62 -19.56
CA TYR A 167 -5.17 -11.45 -18.57
C TYR A 167 -6.17 -12.36 -17.85
N GLU A 168 -5.68 -13.43 -17.23
CA GLU A 168 -6.48 -14.49 -16.61
C GLU A 168 -6.59 -14.33 -15.07
N GLY A 169 -5.87 -13.39 -14.47
CA GLY A 169 -5.94 -13.14 -13.04
C GLY A 169 -5.28 -11.84 -12.64
N TRP A 170 -5.43 -11.46 -11.36
CA TRP A 170 -4.84 -10.23 -10.82
C TRP A 170 -4.47 -10.37 -9.35
N ILE A 171 -3.26 -9.90 -8.98
CA ILE A 171 -2.88 -9.71 -7.57
C ILE A 171 -3.64 -8.50 -7.02
N MET A 172 -4.57 -8.75 -6.11
CA MET A 172 -5.40 -7.69 -5.58
C MET A 172 -5.95 -8.04 -4.19
N PHE A 173 -6.24 -7.03 -3.41
CA PHE A 173 -6.91 -7.17 -2.13
C PHE A 173 -8.43 -7.46 -2.28
N PRO A 174 -9.07 -8.14 -1.30
CA PRO A 174 -10.46 -8.59 -1.42
C PRO A 174 -11.46 -7.48 -1.72
N SER A 175 -11.28 -6.29 -1.13
CA SER A 175 -12.22 -5.18 -1.31
C SER A 175 -12.34 -4.70 -2.76
N ALA A 176 -11.25 -4.73 -3.53
CA ALA A 176 -11.31 -4.40 -4.95
C ALA A 176 -12.04 -5.51 -5.74
N TRP A 177 -11.78 -6.78 -5.39
CA TRP A 177 -12.45 -7.93 -6.02
C TRP A 177 -13.97 -7.87 -5.86
N VAL A 178 -14.45 -7.46 -4.68
CA VAL A 178 -15.88 -7.23 -4.42
C VAL A 178 -16.40 -5.99 -5.13
N ASN A 179 -15.76 -4.82 -4.90
CA ASN A 179 -16.32 -3.52 -5.31
C ASN A 179 -16.28 -3.31 -6.82
N LEU A 180 -15.27 -3.84 -7.51
CA LEU A 180 -15.15 -3.76 -8.97
C LEU A 180 -15.80 -4.96 -9.67
N LYS A 181 -16.49 -5.83 -8.92
CA LYS A 181 -17.15 -7.04 -9.42
C LYS A 181 -16.20 -7.99 -10.18
N LEU A 182 -14.92 -8.01 -9.81
CA LEU A 182 -13.94 -8.89 -10.44
C LEU A 182 -14.24 -10.38 -10.19
N HIS A 183 -15.07 -10.68 -9.20
CA HIS A 183 -15.59 -12.02 -8.94
C HIS A 183 -16.46 -12.59 -10.08
N GLU A 184 -16.99 -11.73 -10.99
CA GLU A 184 -17.76 -12.19 -12.15
C GLU A 184 -16.87 -12.81 -13.24
N PRO A 185 -15.79 -12.13 -13.73
CA PRO A 185 -14.84 -12.72 -14.67
C PRO A 185 -13.82 -13.65 -14.00
N GLY A 186 -13.59 -13.53 -12.68
CA GLY A 186 -12.61 -14.30 -11.89
C GLY A 186 -13.24 -15.01 -10.70
N PRO A 187 -13.89 -16.17 -10.90
CA PRO A 187 -14.64 -16.86 -9.86
C PRO A 187 -13.78 -17.69 -8.88
N PHE A 188 -12.47 -17.52 -8.91
CA PHE A 188 -11.54 -18.15 -7.97
C PHE A 188 -10.69 -17.07 -7.29
N TYR A 189 -10.58 -17.16 -5.97
CA TYR A 189 -9.76 -16.24 -5.19
C TYR A 189 -8.93 -17.03 -4.18
N THR A 190 -7.61 -16.99 -4.32
CA THR A 190 -6.71 -17.76 -3.46
C THR A 190 -6.03 -16.84 -2.46
N LEU A 191 -6.19 -17.14 -1.18
CA LEU A 191 -5.56 -16.42 -0.06
C LEU A 191 -4.08 -16.85 0.03
N ILE A 192 -3.22 -16.15 -0.72
CA ILE A 192 -1.78 -16.39 -0.79
C ILE A 192 -1.05 -15.72 0.38
N GLY A 193 -1.49 -14.51 0.72
CA GLY A 193 -0.82 -13.75 1.76
C GLY A 193 0.49 -13.12 1.32
N PHE A 194 0.48 -12.35 0.23
CA PHE A 194 1.67 -11.57 -0.19
C PHE A 194 2.03 -10.45 0.78
N GLY A 195 1.10 -10.01 1.60
CA GLY A 195 1.29 -8.99 2.62
C GLY A 195 0.32 -7.81 2.48
N SER A 196 0.13 -7.12 3.58
CA SER A 196 -0.45 -5.79 3.68
C SER A 196 0.69 -4.77 3.55
N ILE A 197 0.52 -3.77 2.72
CA ILE A 197 1.58 -2.80 2.36
C ILE A 197 1.18 -1.41 2.85
N THR A 198 2.07 -0.76 3.59
CA THR A 198 1.95 0.64 4.01
C THR A 198 2.65 1.53 2.98
N TRP A 199 1.96 1.87 1.91
CA TRP A 199 2.47 2.68 0.80
C TRP A 199 1.53 3.79 0.31
N HIS A 200 0.47 4.04 1.05
CA HIS A 200 -0.34 5.24 0.87
C HIS A 200 0.00 6.27 1.94
N GLY A 201 -0.18 7.52 1.62
CA GLY A 201 0.04 8.62 2.55
C GLY A 201 -0.93 9.77 2.32
N LEU A 202 -1.13 10.55 3.39
CA LEU A 202 -1.75 11.86 3.34
C LEU A 202 -0.66 12.89 3.56
N THR A 203 -0.49 13.81 2.61
CA THR A 203 0.50 14.88 2.68
C THR A 203 -0.16 16.24 2.58
N MET A 204 0.48 17.26 3.11
CA MET A 204 0.07 18.66 3.02
C MET A 204 1.20 19.50 2.45
N ASN A 205 0.88 20.46 1.58
CA ASN A 205 1.82 21.47 1.13
C ASN A 205 2.48 22.15 2.33
N LEU A 206 3.80 22.24 2.34
CA LEU A 206 4.56 22.71 3.50
C LEU A 206 4.38 24.21 3.74
N GLU A 207 4.22 25.02 2.68
CA GLU A 207 3.95 26.44 2.81
C GLU A 207 2.56 26.68 3.39
N SER A 208 1.52 26.01 2.84
CA SER A 208 0.16 26.05 3.39
C SER A 208 0.12 25.59 4.85
N PHE A 209 0.88 24.56 5.21
CA PHE A 209 0.99 24.09 6.59
C PHE A 209 1.62 25.16 7.50
N ASN A 210 2.72 25.78 7.07
CA ASN A 210 3.46 26.76 7.84
C ASN A 210 2.71 28.10 8.01
N GLU A 211 1.77 28.43 7.12
CA GLU A 211 0.90 29.59 7.22
C GLU A 211 -0.20 29.44 8.27
N LEU A 212 -0.50 28.20 8.69
CA LEU A 212 -1.51 27.96 9.73
C LEU A 212 -1.02 28.41 11.12
N PRO A 213 -1.93 28.84 12.02
CA PRO A 213 -1.62 29.05 13.43
C PRO A 213 -1.02 27.79 14.07
N ALA A 214 -0.08 27.96 15.01
CA ALA A 214 0.68 26.85 15.60
C ALA A 214 -0.22 25.80 16.29
N ASP A 215 -1.28 26.23 16.94
CA ASP A 215 -2.27 25.35 17.58
C ASP A 215 -3.08 24.54 16.54
N VAL A 216 -3.37 25.12 15.37
CA VAL A 216 -4.01 24.41 14.27
C VAL A 216 -3.05 23.39 13.64
N GLN A 217 -1.76 23.74 13.47
CA GLN A 217 -0.71 22.81 13.03
C GLN A 217 -0.60 21.60 13.94
N GLU A 218 -0.57 21.81 15.25
CA GLU A 218 -0.51 20.72 16.24
C GLU A 218 -1.71 19.78 16.12
N ILE A 219 -2.92 20.34 15.95
CA ILE A 219 -4.15 19.55 15.77
C ILE A 219 -4.11 18.74 14.48
N ILE A 220 -3.67 19.31 13.37
CA ILE A 220 -3.55 18.59 12.09
C ILE A 220 -2.59 17.41 12.21
N VAL A 221 -1.45 17.58 12.85
CA VAL A 221 -0.47 16.50 13.07
C VAL A 221 -1.03 15.42 14.02
N GLU A 222 -1.72 15.82 15.09
CA GLU A 222 -2.39 14.90 16.01
C GLU A 222 -3.45 14.06 15.29
N VAL A 223 -4.35 14.72 14.55
CA VAL A 223 -5.40 14.03 13.79
C VAL A 223 -4.81 13.14 12.70
N GLY A 224 -3.71 13.56 12.09
CA GLY A 224 -2.98 12.73 11.10
C GLY A 224 -2.53 11.40 11.70
N LYS A 225 -2.00 11.39 12.92
CA LYS A 225 -1.60 10.17 13.64
C LYS A 225 -2.81 9.30 14.00
N ASP A 226 -3.87 9.91 14.53
CA ASP A 226 -5.09 9.17 14.86
C ASP A 226 -5.73 8.57 13.60
N PHE A 227 -5.70 9.29 12.49
CA PHE A 227 -6.18 8.81 11.19
C PHE A 227 -5.37 7.61 10.69
N GLU A 228 -4.06 7.65 10.85
CA GLU A 228 -3.14 6.55 10.55
C GLU A 228 -3.55 5.26 11.29
N GLU A 229 -3.76 5.34 12.61
CA GLU A 229 -4.19 4.20 13.43
C GLU A 229 -5.58 3.69 13.04
N GLN A 230 -6.54 4.62 12.86
CA GLN A 230 -7.91 4.26 12.48
C GLN A 230 -7.97 3.57 11.11
N THR A 231 -7.15 3.99 10.14
CA THR A 231 -7.12 3.34 8.82
C THR A 231 -6.64 1.89 8.90
N GLY A 232 -5.66 1.60 9.75
CA GLY A 232 -5.18 0.24 9.99
C GLY A 232 -6.29 -0.67 10.52
N ILE A 233 -7.01 -0.21 11.55
CA ILE A 233 -8.14 -0.96 12.15
C ILE A 233 -9.26 -1.20 11.12
N VAL A 234 -9.69 -0.14 10.45
CA VAL A 234 -10.78 -0.21 9.45
C VAL A 234 -10.41 -1.11 8.28
N ASN A 235 -9.17 -1.08 7.81
CA ASN A 235 -8.72 -1.94 6.71
C ASN A 235 -8.60 -3.40 7.13
N LYS A 236 -8.22 -3.68 8.37
CA LYS A 236 -8.24 -5.03 8.95
C LYS A 236 -9.65 -5.61 8.99
N ASP A 237 -10.61 -4.87 9.56
CA ASP A 237 -12.01 -5.30 9.66
C ASP A 237 -12.63 -5.47 8.26
N ARG A 238 -12.31 -4.56 7.35
CA ARG A 238 -12.77 -4.61 5.97
C ARG A 238 -12.22 -5.83 5.24
N TYR A 239 -10.94 -6.15 5.41
CA TYR A 239 -10.33 -7.33 4.80
C TYR A 239 -11.11 -8.60 5.17
N ALA A 240 -11.35 -8.81 6.47
CA ALA A 240 -12.09 -9.98 6.94
C ALA A 240 -13.51 -10.05 6.34
N LYS A 241 -14.24 -8.93 6.39
CA LYS A 241 -15.60 -8.84 5.83
C LYS A 241 -15.63 -9.10 4.32
N ASP A 242 -14.68 -8.56 3.57
CA ASP A 242 -14.67 -8.71 2.12
C ASP A 242 -14.28 -10.15 1.71
N VAL A 243 -13.40 -10.83 2.47
CA VAL A 243 -13.12 -12.27 2.30
C VAL A 243 -14.38 -13.10 2.54
N ASP A 244 -15.13 -12.82 3.60
CA ASP A 244 -16.39 -13.52 3.88
C ASP A 244 -17.41 -13.27 2.77
N THR A 245 -17.51 -12.04 2.27
CA THR A 245 -18.36 -11.73 1.12
C THR A 245 -17.95 -12.53 -0.14
N LEU A 246 -16.63 -12.66 -0.39
CA LEU A 246 -16.15 -13.45 -1.53
C LEU A 246 -16.49 -14.95 -1.37
N ARG A 247 -16.41 -15.51 -0.15
CA ARG A 247 -16.82 -16.90 0.14
C ARG A 247 -18.29 -17.18 -0.17
N GLU A 248 -19.14 -16.17 -0.08
CA GLU A 248 -20.55 -16.28 -0.47
C GLU A 248 -20.78 -16.22 -1.99
N LEU A 249 -19.88 -15.56 -2.73
CA LEU A 249 -20.05 -15.27 -4.16
C LEU A 249 -19.28 -16.22 -5.07
N ILE A 250 -18.10 -16.68 -4.66
CA ILE A 250 -17.15 -17.43 -5.50
C ILE A 250 -16.40 -18.49 -4.70
N THR A 251 -15.55 -19.27 -5.37
CA THR A 251 -14.64 -20.21 -4.71
C THR A 251 -13.46 -19.43 -4.10
N VAL A 252 -13.33 -19.47 -2.78
CA VAL A 252 -12.17 -18.93 -2.06
C VAL A 252 -11.34 -20.09 -1.52
N ASN A 253 -10.08 -20.16 -1.92
CA ASN A 253 -9.12 -21.19 -1.51
C ASN A 253 -8.08 -20.60 -0.56
N GLU A 254 -7.61 -21.41 0.39
CA GLU A 254 -6.37 -21.15 1.12
C GLU A 254 -5.22 -21.79 0.32
N ILE A 255 -4.12 -21.06 0.16
CA ILE A 255 -2.94 -21.64 -0.48
C ILE A 255 -2.34 -22.75 0.40
N ASP A 256 -1.88 -23.84 -0.21
CA ASP A 256 -1.09 -24.83 0.51
C ASP A 256 0.19 -24.16 1.07
N PRO A 257 0.50 -24.34 2.37
CA PRO A 257 1.69 -23.74 2.97
C PRO A 257 2.99 -24.06 2.23
N ALA A 258 3.12 -25.29 1.68
CA ALA A 258 4.31 -25.68 0.92
C ALA A 258 4.40 -24.93 -0.42
N VAL A 259 3.29 -24.70 -1.10
CA VAL A 259 3.24 -23.89 -2.34
C VAL A 259 3.57 -22.43 -2.05
N ARG A 260 3.08 -21.89 -0.92
CA ARG A 260 3.42 -20.54 -0.46
C ARG A 260 4.91 -20.38 -0.15
N GLU A 261 5.50 -21.38 0.53
CA GLU A 261 6.93 -21.40 0.84
C GLU A 261 7.78 -21.54 -0.43
N ASP A 262 7.39 -22.39 -1.40
CA ASP A 262 8.06 -22.51 -2.70
C ASP A 262 8.05 -21.18 -3.47
N TRP A 263 6.93 -20.46 -3.45
CA TRP A 263 6.86 -19.14 -4.06
C TRP A 263 7.76 -18.13 -3.33
N ALA A 264 7.73 -18.09 -2.01
CA ALA A 264 8.60 -17.22 -1.23
C ALA A 264 10.09 -17.51 -1.47
N ASN A 265 10.47 -18.79 -1.55
CA ASN A 265 11.83 -19.20 -1.91
C ASN A 265 12.24 -18.76 -3.31
N SER A 266 11.32 -18.78 -4.28
CA SER A 266 11.60 -18.31 -5.65
C SER A 266 11.91 -16.80 -5.72
N LEU A 267 11.50 -16.05 -4.69
CA LEU A 267 11.72 -14.61 -4.56
C LEU A 267 12.85 -14.27 -3.56
N ALA A 268 13.54 -15.25 -3.00
CA ALA A 268 14.49 -15.05 -1.89
C ALA A 268 15.60 -14.03 -2.19
N ASP A 269 16.09 -13.98 -3.44
CA ASP A 269 17.18 -13.09 -3.86
C ASP A 269 16.69 -11.68 -4.25
N TRP A 270 15.38 -11.50 -4.45
CA TRP A 270 14.84 -10.24 -4.96
C TRP A 270 14.98 -9.07 -3.98
N PRO A 271 14.71 -9.22 -2.67
CA PRO A 271 14.89 -8.11 -1.72
C PRO A 271 16.33 -7.58 -1.69
N GLN A 272 17.35 -8.46 -1.69
CA GLN A 272 18.75 -8.05 -1.73
C GLN A 272 19.06 -7.29 -3.02
N LYS A 273 18.60 -7.79 -4.16
CA LYS A 273 18.79 -7.09 -5.44
C LYS A 273 18.19 -5.68 -5.43
N MET A 274 17.00 -5.51 -4.86
CA MET A 274 16.37 -4.19 -4.73
C MET A 274 17.15 -3.29 -3.78
N ALA A 275 17.68 -3.84 -2.68
CA ALA A 275 18.54 -3.11 -1.76
C ALA A 275 19.80 -2.61 -2.48
N ASP A 276 20.52 -3.47 -3.17
CA ASP A 276 21.76 -3.13 -3.89
C ASP A 276 21.52 -2.03 -4.95
N GLU A 277 20.41 -2.12 -5.70
CA GLU A 277 20.05 -1.14 -6.73
C GLU A 277 19.79 0.26 -6.15
N LEU A 278 19.14 0.33 -4.99
CA LEU A 278 18.81 1.60 -4.34
C LEU A 278 19.98 2.15 -3.51
N ASP A 279 20.78 1.30 -2.87
CA ASP A 279 22.01 1.69 -2.17
C ASP A 279 23.04 2.27 -3.15
N ALA A 280 23.13 1.72 -4.36
CA ALA A 280 23.96 2.28 -5.44
C ALA A 280 23.52 3.69 -5.87
N GLN A 281 22.27 4.08 -5.58
CA GLN A 281 21.74 5.43 -5.79
C GLN A 281 21.96 6.34 -4.57
N GLY A 282 22.59 5.84 -3.50
CA GLY A 282 22.84 6.57 -2.25
C GLY A 282 21.65 6.59 -1.29
N LEU A 283 20.69 5.70 -1.46
CA LEU A 283 19.54 5.54 -0.57
C LEU A 283 19.85 4.48 0.50
N PRO A 284 19.35 4.58 1.72
CA PRO A 284 19.61 3.62 2.80
C PRO A 284 18.71 2.36 2.69
N ALA A 285 18.75 1.65 1.56
CA ALA A 285 17.80 0.58 1.28
C ALA A 285 18.07 -0.69 2.07
N SER A 286 19.31 -1.15 2.15
CA SER A 286 19.68 -2.30 2.99
C SER A 286 19.29 -2.07 4.45
N GLU A 287 19.54 -0.86 5.00
CA GLU A 287 19.12 -0.49 6.35
C GLU A 287 17.60 -0.56 6.51
N VAL A 288 16.84 0.04 5.60
CA VAL A 288 15.36 0.06 5.65
C VAL A 288 14.77 -1.34 5.57
N LEU A 289 15.28 -2.20 4.67
CA LEU A 289 14.75 -3.56 4.52
C LEU A 289 15.11 -4.43 5.74
N THR A 290 16.32 -4.31 6.28
CA THR A 290 16.73 -5.01 7.51
C THR A 290 15.85 -4.61 8.68
N LEU A 291 15.68 -3.30 8.91
CA LEU A 291 14.81 -2.79 9.97
C LEU A 291 13.35 -3.18 9.78
N THR A 292 12.88 -3.33 8.54
CA THR A 292 11.51 -3.78 8.25
C THR A 292 11.31 -5.23 8.68
N ILE A 293 12.28 -6.11 8.39
CA ILE A 293 12.24 -7.51 8.82
C ILE A 293 12.21 -7.58 10.35
N GLU A 294 13.13 -6.90 11.02
CA GLU A 294 13.24 -6.89 12.48
C GLU A 294 12.01 -6.28 13.16
N ALA A 295 11.47 -5.18 12.61
CA ALA A 295 10.27 -4.55 13.14
C ALA A 295 9.03 -5.43 12.96
N ALA A 296 8.89 -6.13 11.83
CA ALA A 296 7.81 -7.08 11.64
C ALA A 296 7.88 -8.23 12.66
N GLU A 297 9.06 -8.81 12.86
CA GLU A 297 9.32 -9.87 13.86
C GLU A 297 9.02 -9.39 15.28
N LYS A 298 9.49 -8.20 15.66
CA LYS A 298 9.19 -7.54 16.95
C LYS A 298 7.69 -7.33 17.14
N ASN A 299 6.95 -7.05 16.08
CA ASN A 299 5.50 -6.87 16.10
C ASN A 299 4.73 -8.19 15.94
N GLY A 300 5.40 -9.34 16.08
CA GLY A 300 4.81 -10.67 16.18
C GLY A 300 4.58 -11.38 14.84
N TYR A 301 5.21 -10.93 13.76
CA TYR A 301 5.13 -11.58 12.46
C TYR A 301 6.26 -12.61 12.29
N GLU A 302 5.92 -13.79 11.76
CA GLU A 302 6.87 -14.85 11.37
C GLU A 302 6.89 -14.97 9.83
N TRP A 303 8.08 -14.79 9.25
CA TRP A 303 8.27 -14.90 7.81
C TRP A 303 8.23 -16.35 7.34
N PRO A 304 7.54 -16.68 6.22
CA PRO A 304 7.60 -18.03 5.66
C PRO A 304 9.01 -18.40 5.18
N VAL A 305 9.72 -17.41 4.66
CA VAL A 305 11.16 -17.45 4.36
C VAL A 305 11.74 -16.13 4.83
N ARG A 306 12.69 -16.19 5.75
CA ARG A 306 13.35 -14.98 6.25
C ARG A 306 14.38 -14.52 5.22
N TYR A 307 14.21 -13.32 4.72
CA TYR A 307 15.16 -12.70 3.81
C TYR A 307 16.44 -12.31 4.54
N ASP A 308 17.58 -12.46 3.87
CA ASP A 308 18.90 -12.06 4.39
C ASP A 308 19.38 -10.85 3.57
N ILE A 309 19.47 -9.69 4.23
CA ILE A 309 19.90 -8.42 3.63
C ILE A 309 21.30 -8.11 4.17
N GLN A 310 22.28 -7.89 3.27
CA GLN A 310 23.69 -7.68 3.59
C GLN A 310 24.09 -6.21 3.50
#